data_a3dceb907d51943ff37a00b7cf77a968
#
_entry.id   a3dceb907d51943ff37a00b7cf77a968
#
_cell.length_a   1.000
_cell.length_b   1.000
_cell.length_c   1.000
_cell.angle_alpha   90.00
_cell.angle_beta   90.00
_cell.angle_gamma   90.00
#
_symmetry.space_group_name_H-M   'P 1'
#
loop_
_entity.id
_entity.type
_entity.pdbx_description
1 polymer ?
#
loop_
_entity_poly.entity_id
_entity_poly.type
_entity_poly.pdbx_seq_one_letter_code
_entity_poly.pdbx_strand_id
1 'polypeptide(L)'
;MSPSDPTPTAPVVEGWLVELGIKPTARVDRDDVVAWDLQLDGRRRFDIRFTVILDPALGLITWVHFAPPIGDGLRKSYQRLLRWNDEFPFVKFSLAEDGRPTLSTEIPFRILDRDELGVALARSLAICDALLEESAGWLWIGGRIPDLAGRVGRNPELFERYASRLPELLGS
;
A
#
# COMPACT_ATOMS: atom_id res chain seq x y z
N MET A 1 26.94 -20.14 8.52
CA MET A 1 25.58 -19.85 9.05
C MET A 1 25.68 -18.51 9.76
N SER A 2 25.24 -17.45 9.11
CA SER A 2 25.11 -16.16 9.81
C SER A 2 24.00 -16.29 10.85
N PRO A 3 24.16 -15.68 12.04
CA PRO A 3 23.07 -15.63 13.00
C PRO A 3 21.87 -14.98 12.29
N SER A 4 20.74 -15.66 12.30
CA SER A 4 19.47 -15.10 11.80
C SER A 4 19.20 -13.83 12.60
N ASP A 5 19.15 -12.70 11.94
CA ASP A 5 18.67 -11.46 12.56
C ASP A 5 17.33 -11.75 13.24
N PRO A 6 17.13 -11.25 14.46
CA PRO A 6 15.92 -11.54 15.20
C PRO A 6 14.70 -11.05 14.40
N THR A 7 13.69 -11.90 14.27
CA THR A 7 12.41 -11.55 13.65
C THR A 7 11.88 -10.25 14.26
N PRO A 8 11.56 -9.23 13.46
CA PRO A 8 11.04 -7.97 13.98
C PRO A 8 9.77 -8.18 14.78
N THR A 9 9.69 -7.54 15.93
CA THR A 9 8.52 -7.55 16.81
C THR A 9 7.60 -6.36 16.53
N ALA A 10 6.37 -6.41 17.02
CA ALA A 10 5.42 -5.30 16.85
C ALA A 10 5.98 -3.94 17.33
N PRO A 11 6.64 -3.80 18.50
CA PRO A 11 7.26 -2.54 18.89
C PRO A 11 8.33 -2.03 17.92
N VAL A 12 9.08 -2.93 17.27
CA VAL A 12 10.08 -2.56 16.27
C VAL A 12 9.41 -1.97 15.04
N VAL A 13 8.35 -2.60 14.53
CA VAL A 13 7.58 -2.10 13.40
C VAL A 13 6.93 -0.75 13.72
N GLU A 14 6.40 -0.58 14.92
CA GLU A 14 5.86 0.71 15.38
C GLU A 14 6.93 1.80 15.41
N GLY A 15 8.12 1.48 15.86
CA GLY A 15 9.28 2.38 15.80
C GLY A 15 9.59 2.83 14.36
N TRP A 16 9.57 1.90 13.41
CA TRP A 16 9.77 2.22 12.00
C TRP A 16 8.67 3.13 11.44
N LEU A 17 7.40 2.88 11.78
CA LEU A 17 6.31 3.76 11.35
C LEU A 17 6.50 5.19 11.88
N VAL A 18 6.92 5.34 13.14
CA VAL A 18 7.24 6.66 13.71
C VAL A 18 8.39 7.33 12.97
N GLU A 19 9.49 6.60 12.68
CA GLU A 19 10.64 7.12 11.92
C GLU A 19 10.28 7.50 10.46
N LEU A 20 9.25 6.86 9.89
CA LEU A 20 8.70 7.19 8.58
C LEU A 20 7.68 8.35 8.64
N GLY A 21 7.45 8.91 9.82
CA GLY A 21 6.47 9.99 10.02
C GLY A 21 5.01 9.52 9.91
N ILE A 22 4.76 8.24 10.13
CA ILE A 22 3.43 7.62 9.98
C ILE A 22 2.86 7.32 11.36
N LYS A 23 1.66 7.83 11.62
CA LYS A 23 0.90 7.52 12.83
C LYS A 23 -0.26 6.58 12.50
N PRO A 24 -0.26 5.35 13.02
CA PRO A 24 -1.41 4.46 12.87
C PRO A 24 -2.70 5.07 13.42
N THR A 25 -3.81 4.78 12.74
CA THR A 25 -5.14 5.20 13.16
C THR A 25 -5.80 4.16 14.08
N ALA A 26 -5.40 2.90 13.95
CA ALA A 26 -5.84 1.80 14.79
C ALA A 26 -4.75 0.72 14.85
N ARG A 27 -4.80 -0.10 15.91
CA ARG A 27 -4.04 -1.34 16.05
C ARG A 27 -4.98 -2.45 16.46
N VAL A 28 -4.79 -3.62 15.88
CA VAL A 28 -5.52 -4.85 16.22
C VAL A 28 -4.51 -5.96 16.48
N ASP A 29 -4.66 -6.61 17.60
CA ASP A 29 -3.88 -7.81 17.97
C ASP A 29 -4.84 -9.00 17.97
N ARG A 30 -4.54 -10.01 17.17
CA ARG A 30 -5.33 -11.23 17.08
C ARG A 30 -4.41 -12.44 16.97
N ASP A 31 -4.45 -13.27 17.98
CA ASP A 31 -3.52 -14.39 18.15
C ASP A 31 -2.06 -13.86 18.08
N ASP A 32 -1.25 -14.41 17.19
CA ASP A 32 0.15 -13.97 17.01
C ASP A 32 0.29 -12.90 15.89
N VAL A 33 -0.81 -12.46 15.29
CA VAL A 33 -0.82 -11.47 14.20
C VAL A 33 -1.13 -10.09 14.77
N VAL A 34 -0.34 -9.10 14.36
CA VAL A 34 -0.58 -7.68 14.71
C VAL A 34 -0.82 -6.90 13.43
N ALA A 35 -1.85 -6.07 13.43
CA ALA A 35 -2.19 -5.22 12.30
C ALA A 35 -2.33 -3.75 12.73
N TRP A 36 -1.91 -2.86 11.85
CA TRP A 36 -2.06 -1.40 12.00
C TRP A 36 -2.80 -0.83 10.80
N ASP A 37 -3.85 -0.08 11.07
CA ASP A 37 -4.51 0.72 10.05
C ASP A 37 -3.80 2.07 9.90
N LEU A 38 -3.56 2.46 8.67
CA LEU A 38 -2.92 3.71 8.31
C LEU A 38 -3.80 4.48 7.33
N GLN A 39 -3.67 5.79 7.31
CA GLN A 39 -4.21 6.65 6.28
C GLN A 39 -3.08 7.46 5.67
N LEU A 40 -2.79 7.20 4.40
CA LEU A 40 -1.67 7.80 3.68
C LEU A 40 -2.17 8.56 2.45
N ASP A 41 -1.36 9.49 2.01
CA ASP A 41 -1.63 10.29 0.82
C ASP A 41 -0.55 10.06 -0.24
N GLY A 42 -0.99 9.85 -1.49
CA GLY A 42 -0.14 9.97 -2.66
C GLY A 42 0.09 11.43 -3.04
N ARG A 43 0.66 11.66 -4.20
CA ARG A 43 0.81 13.00 -4.79
C ARG A 43 -0.48 13.52 -5.42
N ARG A 44 -1.30 12.59 -5.92
CA ARG A 44 -2.54 12.87 -6.66
C ARG A 44 -3.77 12.25 -6.00
N ARG A 45 -3.61 11.08 -5.38
CA ARG A 45 -4.67 10.37 -4.68
C ARG A 45 -4.45 10.46 -3.17
N PHE A 46 -5.48 10.92 -2.47
CA PHE A 46 -5.45 11.20 -1.03
C PHE A 46 -6.36 10.24 -0.26
N ASP A 47 -6.19 10.23 1.07
CA ASP A 47 -7.02 9.47 2.01
C ASP A 47 -7.04 7.95 1.71
N ILE A 48 -5.89 7.41 1.28
CA ILE A 48 -5.76 6.00 0.96
C ILE A 48 -5.61 5.20 2.25
N ARG A 49 -6.47 4.20 2.43
CA ARG A 49 -6.42 3.33 3.60
C ARG A 49 -5.50 2.15 3.36
N PHE A 50 -4.61 1.93 4.31
CA PHE A 50 -3.70 0.79 4.37
C PHE A 50 -3.95 -0.02 5.63
N THR A 51 -3.68 -1.31 5.56
CA THR A 51 -3.46 -2.16 6.73
C THR A 51 -2.08 -2.78 6.59
N VAL A 52 -1.22 -2.57 7.58
CA VAL A 52 0.08 -3.23 7.69
C VAL A 52 -0.08 -4.40 8.65
N ILE A 53 0.29 -5.60 8.23
CA ILE A 53 0.07 -6.83 8.99
C ILE A 53 1.41 -7.49 9.24
N LEU A 54 1.75 -7.72 10.50
CA LEU A 54 2.89 -8.52 10.92
C LEU A 54 2.38 -9.93 11.23
N ASP A 55 2.72 -10.88 10.35
CA ASP A 55 2.31 -12.27 10.45
C ASP A 55 3.56 -13.14 10.70
N PRO A 56 3.63 -13.90 11.78
CA PRO A 56 4.83 -14.68 12.15
C PRO A 56 5.19 -15.77 11.13
N ALA A 57 4.25 -16.20 10.30
CA ALA A 57 4.49 -17.21 9.28
C ALA A 57 4.91 -16.63 7.93
N LEU A 58 4.42 -15.43 7.59
CA LEU A 58 4.56 -14.84 6.24
C LEU A 58 5.57 -13.69 6.18
N GLY A 59 5.71 -12.94 7.26
CA GLY A 59 6.48 -11.70 7.29
C GLY A 59 5.59 -10.48 7.49
N LEU A 60 5.90 -9.37 6.82
CA LEU A 60 5.09 -8.17 6.86
C LEU A 60 4.34 -8.00 5.54
N ILE A 61 3.05 -7.74 5.63
CA ILE A 61 2.17 -7.53 4.49
C ILE A 61 1.66 -6.10 4.54
N THR A 62 1.80 -5.36 3.46
CA THR A 62 1.07 -4.10 3.28
C THR A 62 -0.14 -4.35 2.41
N TRP A 63 -1.30 -3.94 2.87
CA TRP A 63 -2.56 -4.13 2.18
C TRP A 63 -3.25 -2.78 1.97
N VAL A 64 -3.43 -2.38 0.73
CA VAL A 64 -4.14 -1.16 0.34
C VAL A 64 -5.59 -1.49 0.04
N HIS A 65 -6.50 -0.78 0.65
CA HIS A 65 -7.91 -0.76 0.27
C HIS A 65 -8.07 0.10 -0.99
N PHE A 66 -7.81 -0.52 -2.15
CA PHE A 66 -7.61 0.22 -3.41
C PHE A 66 -8.87 0.93 -3.88
N ALA A 67 -10.04 0.28 -3.78
CA ALA A 67 -11.33 0.85 -4.15
C ALA A 67 -12.47 0.21 -3.33
N PRO A 68 -13.65 0.83 -3.28
CA PRO A 68 -14.85 0.19 -2.74
C PRO A 68 -15.24 -1.04 -3.57
N PRO A 69 -16.21 -1.86 -3.09
CA PRO A 69 -16.69 -3.00 -3.87
C PRO A 69 -17.08 -2.60 -5.28
N ILE A 70 -16.56 -3.32 -6.29
CA ILE A 70 -16.91 -3.13 -7.68
C ILE A 70 -18.11 -4.01 -8.03
N GLY A 71 -19.13 -3.41 -8.65
CA GLY A 71 -20.35 -4.10 -9.02
C GLY A 71 -20.22 -4.94 -10.29
N ASP A 72 -21.33 -5.33 -10.89
CA ASP A 72 -21.45 -6.34 -11.95
C ASP A 72 -20.75 -6.06 -13.30
N GLY A 73 -20.05 -4.97 -13.46
CA GLY A 73 -19.13 -4.74 -14.59
C GLY A 73 -17.85 -5.58 -14.54
N LEU A 74 -17.88 -6.69 -13.85
CA LEU A 74 -16.77 -7.47 -13.30
C LEU A 74 -15.75 -7.94 -14.33
N ARG A 75 -16.18 -8.39 -15.52
CA ARG A 75 -15.24 -8.97 -16.48
C ARG A 75 -14.15 -7.98 -16.91
N LYS A 76 -14.53 -6.75 -17.23
CA LYS A 76 -13.55 -5.70 -17.61
C LYS A 76 -12.68 -5.28 -16.45
N SER A 77 -13.25 -5.25 -15.26
CA SER A 77 -12.54 -4.91 -14.03
C SER A 77 -11.51 -5.98 -13.67
N TYR A 78 -11.85 -7.25 -13.77
CA TYR A 78 -10.91 -8.36 -13.55
C TYR A 78 -9.77 -8.36 -14.57
N GLN A 79 -10.07 -8.11 -15.84
CA GLN A 79 -9.04 -7.97 -16.88
C GLN A 79 -8.06 -6.84 -16.56
N ARG A 80 -8.54 -5.72 -16.01
CA ARG A 80 -7.65 -4.62 -15.54
C ARG A 80 -6.74 -5.08 -14.40
N LEU A 81 -7.29 -5.71 -13.36
CA LEU A 81 -6.51 -6.18 -12.22
C LEU A 81 -5.43 -7.18 -12.66
N LEU A 82 -5.77 -8.11 -13.57
CA LEU A 82 -4.79 -9.06 -14.11
C LEU A 82 -3.71 -8.37 -14.94
N ARG A 83 -4.08 -7.38 -15.77
CA ARG A 83 -3.12 -6.59 -16.54
C ARG A 83 -2.19 -5.80 -15.62
N TRP A 84 -2.71 -5.18 -14.55
CA TRP A 84 -1.89 -4.45 -13.58
C TRP A 84 -0.94 -5.36 -12.81
N ASN A 85 -1.30 -6.62 -12.56
CA ASN A 85 -0.36 -7.60 -12.00
C ASN A 85 0.82 -7.90 -12.92
N ASP A 86 0.63 -7.81 -14.24
CA ASP A 86 1.71 -7.96 -15.23
C ASP A 86 2.52 -6.65 -15.38
N GLU A 87 1.87 -5.50 -15.27
CA GLU A 87 2.46 -4.18 -15.46
C GLU A 87 3.30 -3.72 -14.27
N PHE A 88 2.82 -3.98 -13.03
CA PHE A 88 3.47 -3.50 -11.80
C PHE A 88 4.17 -4.63 -11.05
N PRO A 89 5.52 -4.68 -11.06
CA PRO A 89 6.25 -5.71 -10.30
C PRO A 89 6.18 -5.46 -8.78
N PHE A 90 6.44 -6.51 -8.02
CA PHE A 90 6.53 -6.51 -6.55
C PHE A 90 5.22 -6.23 -5.81
N VAL A 91 4.10 -6.17 -6.50
CA VAL A 91 2.78 -5.97 -5.92
C VAL A 91 1.80 -7.00 -6.48
N LYS A 92 0.69 -7.16 -5.78
CA LYS A 92 -0.38 -8.06 -6.19
C LYS A 92 -1.73 -7.36 -6.07
N PHE A 93 -2.44 -7.26 -7.18
CA PHE A 93 -3.85 -6.88 -7.19
C PHE A 93 -4.72 -8.12 -6.97
N SER A 94 -5.71 -7.99 -6.12
CA SER A 94 -6.69 -9.04 -5.83
C SER A 94 -8.05 -8.46 -5.49
N LEU A 95 -9.02 -9.33 -5.27
CA LEU A 95 -10.34 -8.96 -4.74
C LEU A 95 -10.50 -9.59 -3.36
N ALA A 96 -10.94 -8.78 -2.40
CA ALA A 96 -11.42 -9.27 -1.13
C ALA A 96 -12.75 -10.02 -1.31
N GLU A 97 -13.17 -10.81 -0.30
CA GLU A 97 -14.41 -11.59 -0.35
C GLU A 97 -15.65 -10.73 -0.62
N ASP A 98 -15.64 -9.48 -0.18
CA ASP A 98 -16.72 -8.51 -0.39
C ASP A 98 -16.64 -7.78 -1.76
N GLY A 99 -15.74 -8.21 -2.66
CA GLY A 99 -15.59 -7.64 -3.99
C GLY A 99 -14.79 -6.33 -4.04
N ARG A 100 -14.12 -5.93 -2.95
CA ARG A 100 -13.24 -4.77 -2.97
C ARG A 100 -11.90 -5.07 -3.64
N PRO A 101 -11.47 -4.29 -4.62
CA PRO A 101 -10.11 -4.36 -5.14
C PRO A 101 -9.09 -4.02 -4.05
N THR A 102 -8.04 -4.81 -3.97
CA THR A 102 -6.94 -4.64 -3.04
C THR A 102 -5.61 -4.68 -3.76
N LEU A 103 -4.63 -3.98 -3.21
CA LEU A 103 -3.24 -4.00 -3.66
C LEU A 103 -2.38 -4.39 -2.47
N SER A 104 -1.53 -5.40 -2.61
CA SER A 104 -0.69 -5.88 -1.51
C SER A 104 0.75 -6.08 -1.90
N THR A 105 1.64 -5.98 -0.91
CA THR A 105 3.06 -6.35 -0.99
C THR A 105 3.38 -7.24 0.19
N GLU A 106 4.12 -8.31 -0.05
CA GLU A 106 4.58 -9.24 0.97
C GLU A 106 6.09 -9.08 1.14
N ILE A 107 6.56 -8.83 2.37
CA ILE A 107 7.98 -8.63 2.69
C ILE A 107 8.42 -9.75 3.64
N PRO A 108 9.17 -10.74 3.16
CA PRO A 108 9.69 -11.81 4.01
C PRO A 108 10.62 -11.27 5.10
N PHE A 109 10.63 -11.90 6.28
CA PHE A 109 11.45 -11.47 7.41
C PHE A 109 12.94 -11.29 7.09
N ARG A 110 13.49 -12.12 6.20
CA ARG A 110 14.93 -12.08 5.85
C ARG A 110 15.39 -10.76 5.21
N ILE A 111 14.45 -9.95 4.69
CA ILE A 111 14.74 -8.67 4.07
C ILE A 111 13.97 -7.52 4.72
N LEU A 112 13.18 -7.82 5.74
CA LEU A 112 12.31 -6.85 6.37
C LEU A 112 13.10 -5.92 7.28
N ASP A 113 13.12 -4.65 6.89
CA ASP A 113 13.61 -3.54 7.69
C ASP A 113 12.72 -2.30 7.49
N ARG A 114 13.07 -1.21 8.14
CA ARG A 114 12.36 0.07 8.00
C ARG A 114 12.30 0.55 6.54
N ASP A 115 13.38 0.40 5.80
CA ASP A 115 13.48 0.94 4.45
C ASP A 115 12.70 0.08 3.44
N GLU A 116 12.69 -1.25 3.61
CA GLU A 116 11.83 -2.13 2.82
C GLU A 116 10.34 -1.85 3.07
N LEU A 117 9.94 -1.62 4.33
CA LEU A 117 8.59 -1.16 4.65
C LEU A 117 8.29 0.19 3.97
N GLY A 118 9.19 1.15 4.08
CA GLY A 118 9.06 2.48 3.46
C GLY A 118 8.91 2.40 1.94
N VAL A 119 9.72 1.59 1.27
CA VAL A 119 9.64 1.34 -0.17
C VAL A 119 8.31 0.70 -0.56
N ALA A 120 7.83 -0.29 0.18
CA ALA A 120 6.55 -0.94 -0.11
C ALA A 120 5.37 0.04 -0.01
N LEU A 121 5.36 0.89 1.02
CA LEU A 121 4.34 1.93 1.18
C LEU A 121 4.42 2.98 0.06
N ALA A 122 5.61 3.51 -0.22
CA ALA A 122 5.82 4.49 -1.28
C ALA A 122 5.45 3.95 -2.67
N ARG A 123 5.82 2.69 -2.97
CA ARG A 123 5.46 2.00 -4.22
C ARG A 123 3.94 1.89 -4.37
N SER A 124 3.26 1.45 -3.32
CA SER A 124 1.80 1.33 -3.34
C SER A 124 1.11 2.67 -3.58
N LEU A 125 1.60 3.75 -2.95
CA LEU A 125 1.08 5.10 -3.18
C LEU A 125 1.33 5.58 -4.61
N ALA A 126 2.53 5.35 -5.15
CA ALA A 126 2.87 5.71 -6.53
C ALA A 126 1.99 4.99 -7.56
N ILE A 127 1.70 3.70 -7.33
CA ILE A 127 0.78 2.92 -8.16
C ILE A 127 -0.65 3.47 -8.06
N CYS A 128 -1.12 3.81 -6.86
CA CYS A 128 -2.43 4.44 -6.68
C CYS A 128 -2.55 5.76 -7.45
N ASP A 129 -1.49 6.56 -7.47
CA ASP A 129 -1.43 7.79 -8.26
C ASP A 129 -1.41 7.52 -9.78
N ALA A 130 -0.62 6.54 -10.23
CA ALA A 130 -0.51 6.17 -11.63
C ALA A 130 -1.84 5.65 -12.21
N LEU A 131 -2.60 4.92 -11.40
CA LEU A 131 -3.88 4.32 -11.79
C LEU A 131 -5.10 5.20 -11.48
N LEU A 132 -4.89 6.47 -11.13
CA LEU A 132 -5.97 7.36 -10.71
C LEU A 132 -7.07 7.49 -11.77
N GLU A 133 -6.72 7.76 -13.01
CA GLU A 133 -7.67 7.91 -14.11
C GLU A 133 -8.38 6.59 -14.43
N GLU A 134 -7.65 5.49 -14.48
CA GLU A 134 -8.22 4.17 -14.80
C GLU A 134 -9.16 3.65 -13.72
N SER A 135 -8.94 4.04 -12.46
CA SER A 135 -9.77 3.64 -11.31
C SER A 135 -10.82 4.67 -10.89
N ALA A 136 -10.85 5.83 -11.51
CA ALA A 136 -11.73 6.94 -11.12
C ALA A 136 -13.21 6.54 -11.06
N GLY A 137 -13.67 5.71 -12.00
CA GLY A 137 -15.05 5.21 -12.03
C GLY A 137 -15.40 4.26 -10.88
N TRP A 138 -14.41 3.70 -10.19
CA TRP A 138 -14.62 2.90 -8.98
C TRP A 138 -14.59 3.75 -7.71
N LEU A 139 -13.88 4.88 -7.75
CA LEU A 139 -13.61 5.73 -6.59
C LEU A 139 -14.67 6.81 -6.40
N TRP A 140 -15.19 7.36 -7.51
CA TRP A 140 -16.10 8.49 -7.46
C TRP A 140 -17.30 8.30 -8.40
N ILE A 141 -18.43 8.82 -7.99
CA ILE A 141 -19.66 8.82 -8.80
C ILE A 141 -19.40 9.55 -10.11
N GLY A 142 -19.69 8.86 -11.23
CA GLY A 142 -19.47 9.38 -12.58
C GLY A 142 -17.99 9.49 -12.97
N GLY A 143 -17.06 8.91 -12.19
CA GLY A 143 -15.62 8.90 -12.50
C GLY A 143 -14.96 10.28 -12.46
N ARG A 144 -15.55 11.24 -11.77
CA ARG A 144 -15.02 12.61 -11.67
C ARG A 144 -13.98 12.68 -10.56
N ILE A 145 -12.72 12.86 -10.96
CA ILE A 145 -11.63 13.09 -10.02
C ILE A 145 -11.83 14.46 -9.36
N PRO A 146 -11.88 14.55 -8.01
CA PRO A 146 -12.01 15.83 -7.34
C PRO A 146 -10.81 16.74 -7.64
N ASP A 147 -11.07 18.04 -7.77
CA ASP A 147 -10.00 19.03 -7.82
C ASP A 147 -9.39 19.18 -6.40
N LEU A 148 -8.19 18.65 -6.25
CA LEU A 148 -7.43 18.70 -5.01
C LEU A 148 -6.17 19.57 -5.15
N ALA A 149 -6.16 20.47 -6.14
CA ALA A 149 -5.05 21.39 -6.35
C ALA A 149 -4.72 22.18 -5.07
N GLY A 150 -3.45 22.16 -4.68
CA GLY A 150 -2.97 22.83 -3.47
C GLY A 150 -3.18 22.06 -2.16
N ARG A 151 -3.81 20.87 -2.20
CA ARG A 151 -3.84 20.00 -1.00
C ARG A 151 -2.45 19.46 -0.70
N VAL A 152 -2.00 19.64 0.54
CA VAL A 152 -0.74 19.08 1.04
C VAL A 152 -1.03 17.68 1.59
N GLY A 153 -0.29 16.67 1.10
CA GLY A 153 -0.39 15.30 1.58
C GLY A 153 0.16 15.15 3.01
N ARG A 154 -0.28 14.10 3.71
CA ARG A 154 0.17 13.77 5.07
C ARG A 154 1.63 13.32 5.14
N ASN A 155 2.12 12.69 4.08
CA ASN A 155 3.41 11.99 4.07
C ASN A 155 4.27 12.36 2.84
N PRO A 156 4.52 13.66 2.57
CA PRO A 156 5.24 14.08 1.36
C PRO A 156 6.68 13.55 1.34
N GLU A 157 7.32 13.44 2.50
CA GLU A 157 8.71 12.96 2.65
C GLU A 157 8.90 11.49 2.30
N LEU A 158 7.83 10.69 2.32
CA LEU A 158 7.89 9.26 2.01
C LEU A 158 8.34 9.03 0.55
N PHE A 159 7.79 9.81 -0.39
CA PHE A 159 8.21 9.76 -1.78
C PHE A 159 9.64 10.27 -1.99
N GLU A 160 9.99 11.38 -1.36
CA GLU A 160 11.33 11.97 -1.50
C GLU A 160 12.40 11.00 -1.01
N ARG A 161 12.15 10.35 0.11
CA ARG A 161 13.08 9.38 0.72
C ARG A 161 13.34 8.17 -0.18
N TYR A 162 12.32 7.66 -0.86
CA TYR A 162 12.41 6.40 -1.60
C TYR A 162 12.27 6.54 -3.12
N ALA A 163 12.19 7.75 -3.67
CA ALA A 163 12.05 8.00 -5.11
C ALA A 163 13.11 7.29 -5.96
N SER A 164 14.36 7.30 -5.51
CA SER A 164 15.47 6.64 -6.21
C SER A 164 15.36 5.11 -6.27
N ARG A 165 14.51 4.51 -5.42
CA ARG A 165 14.23 3.07 -5.39
C ARG A 165 12.97 2.68 -6.17
N LEU A 166 12.32 3.65 -6.82
CA LEU A 166 11.09 3.49 -7.59
C LEU A 166 11.23 4.06 -9.03
N PRO A 167 12.35 3.82 -9.74
CA PRO A 167 12.57 4.43 -11.05
C PRO A 167 11.52 4.00 -12.07
N GLU A 168 11.00 2.77 -11.95
CA GLU A 168 9.97 2.19 -12.82
C GLU A 168 8.60 2.90 -12.71
N LEU A 169 8.35 3.62 -11.63
CA LEU A 169 7.07 4.27 -11.35
C LEU A 169 7.12 5.79 -11.44
N LEU A 170 8.24 6.38 -11.06
CA LEU A 170 8.34 7.84 -10.92
C LEU A 170 8.98 8.52 -12.14
N GLY A 171 9.46 7.74 -13.10
CA GLY A 171 10.18 8.24 -14.27
C GLY A 171 11.53 8.86 -13.88
N SER A 172 12.52 8.68 -14.72
CA SER A 172 13.81 9.39 -14.64
C SER A 172 13.66 10.82 -15.18
#